data_37cc7b640ce626076c3242a123dfd96f
#
_entry.id   37cc7b640ce626076c3242a123dfd96f
#
_cell.length_a   1.000
_cell.length_b   1.000
_cell.length_c   1.000
_cell.angle_alpha   90.00
_cell.angle_beta   90.00
_cell.angle_gamma   90.00
#
_symmetry.space_group_name_H-M   'P 1'
#
loop_
_entity.id
_entity.type
_entity.pdbx_description
1 polymer ?
#
loop_
_entity_poly.entity_id
_entity_poly.type
_entity_poly.pdbx_seq_one_letter_code
_entity_poly.pdbx_strand_id
1 'polypeptide(L)'
;MKTAEATALSYAIEPQADADLPAVEAILDLAFGPDRHQKTAYRLRDNVEPVQALSLVARQDGKVLGTLRFWPILIRRAGAADVPALMLGPIAVLPELKGRGIGISLMREGLARAQALGHRIVILVGDYPYYSRVGFQHTEHGRFIMPGWVDLDRLLALELVSGALEGISGHIVSVAKTFK
;
A
#
# COMPACT_ATOMS: atom_id res chain seq x y z
N MET A 1 -24.05 -34.30 16.12
CA MET A 1 -23.05 -33.23 16.13
C MET A 1 -23.37 -32.27 14.98
N LYS A 2 -23.88 -31.06 15.29
CA LYS A 2 -24.08 -30.02 14.27
C LYS A 2 -22.72 -29.45 13.94
N THR A 3 -22.21 -29.72 12.73
CA THR A 3 -21.13 -28.96 12.11
C THR A 3 -21.63 -27.53 11.99
N ALA A 4 -21.01 -26.61 12.75
CA ALA A 4 -21.20 -25.20 12.54
C ALA A 4 -20.64 -24.88 11.16
N GLU A 5 -21.50 -24.68 10.19
CA GLU A 5 -21.14 -24.05 8.93
C GLU A 5 -20.48 -22.70 9.28
N ALA A 6 -19.18 -22.59 9.04
CA ALA A 6 -18.49 -21.33 9.14
C ALA A 6 -19.14 -20.41 8.11
N THR A 7 -20.01 -19.53 8.56
CA THR A 7 -20.64 -18.51 7.73
C THR A 7 -19.52 -17.77 7.00
N ALA A 8 -19.51 -17.86 5.68
CA ALA A 8 -18.53 -17.18 4.86
C ALA A 8 -18.57 -15.68 5.19
N LEU A 9 -17.41 -15.10 5.48
CA LEU A 9 -17.31 -13.67 5.78
C LEU A 9 -17.70 -12.87 4.53
N SER A 10 -18.80 -12.14 4.60
CA SER A 10 -19.28 -11.28 3.51
C SER A 10 -18.94 -9.83 3.83
N TYR A 11 -18.20 -9.17 2.94
CA TYR A 11 -17.83 -7.75 3.05
C TYR A 11 -17.75 -7.13 1.65
N ALA A 12 -17.89 -5.81 1.61
CA ALA A 12 -17.65 -5.02 0.40
C ALA A 12 -16.34 -4.23 0.54
N ILE A 13 -15.67 -3.98 -0.59
CA ILE A 13 -14.53 -3.06 -0.65
C ILE A 13 -15.03 -1.78 -1.28
N GLU A 14 -14.86 -0.69 -0.54
CA GLU A 14 -15.41 0.62 -0.86
C GLU A 14 -14.35 1.72 -0.72
N PRO A 15 -14.50 2.86 -1.40
CA PRO A 15 -13.71 4.04 -1.09
C PRO A 15 -13.91 4.45 0.38
N GLN A 16 -12.81 4.83 1.03
CA GLN A 16 -12.84 5.35 2.39
C GLN A 16 -13.58 6.69 2.40
N ALA A 17 -14.54 6.84 3.31
CA ALA A 17 -15.20 8.11 3.60
C ALA A 17 -14.49 8.82 4.78
N ASP A 18 -14.73 10.14 4.92
CA ASP A 18 -14.15 10.91 6.04
C ASP A 18 -14.62 10.37 7.40
N ALA A 19 -15.86 9.90 7.47
CA ALA A 19 -16.41 9.30 8.67
C ALA A 19 -15.71 7.99 9.11
N ASP A 20 -14.96 7.35 8.21
CA ASP A 20 -14.21 6.12 8.50
C ASP A 20 -12.88 6.38 9.21
N LEU A 21 -12.39 7.63 9.17
CA LEU A 21 -11.06 7.99 9.71
C LEU A 21 -10.81 7.46 11.12
N PRO A 22 -11.70 7.64 12.11
CA PRO A 22 -11.44 7.14 13.47
C PRO A 22 -11.28 5.62 13.50
N ALA A 23 -12.10 4.86 12.76
CA ALA A 23 -12.01 3.41 12.71
C ALA A 23 -10.75 2.95 11.97
N VAL A 24 -10.38 3.61 10.89
CA VAL A 24 -9.16 3.35 10.12
C VAL A 24 -7.92 3.57 10.98
N GLU A 25 -7.82 4.71 11.65
CA GLU A 25 -6.68 5.02 12.54
C GLU A 25 -6.58 4.02 13.69
N ALA A 26 -7.69 3.61 14.30
CA ALA A 26 -7.70 2.61 15.34
C ALA A 26 -7.18 1.25 14.85
N ILE A 27 -7.57 0.81 13.66
CA ILE A 27 -7.07 -0.44 13.05
C ILE A 27 -5.57 -0.35 12.78
N LEU A 28 -5.09 0.79 12.29
CA LEU A 28 -3.67 1.00 12.00
C LEU A 28 -2.83 1.02 13.29
N ASP A 29 -3.33 1.63 14.36
CA ASP A 29 -2.64 1.64 15.66
C ASP A 29 -2.58 0.24 16.28
N LEU A 30 -3.64 -0.56 16.14
CA LEU A 30 -3.64 -1.97 16.56
C LEU A 30 -2.63 -2.81 15.77
N ALA A 31 -2.50 -2.57 14.47
CA ALA A 31 -1.65 -3.37 13.59
C ALA A 31 -0.16 -3.00 13.70
N PHE A 32 0.16 -1.72 13.86
CA PHE A 32 1.53 -1.19 13.74
C PHE A 32 2.05 -0.48 14.98
N GLY A 33 1.21 -0.25 15.97
CA GLY A 33 1.52 0.52 17.17
C GLY A 33 1.44 2.04 16.96
N PRO A 34 1.41 2.81 18.06
CA PRO A 34 1.29 4.28 18.02
C PRO A 34 2.52 4.96 17.38
N ASP A 35 3.68 4.30 17.39
CA ASP A 35 4.94 4.83 16.82
C ASP A 35 5.09 4.58 15.32
N ARG A 36 4.05 4.11 14.63
CA ARG A 36 4.08 3.80 13.19
C ARG A 36 4.56 4.95 12.31
N HIS A 37 4.31 6.19 12.71
CA HIS A 37 4.71 7.40 11.98
C HIS A 37 6.22 7.62 11.91
N GLN A 38 7.02 6.94 12.74
CA GLN A 38 8.48 7.01 12.75
C GLN A 38 9.14 6.16 11.65
N LYS A 39 8.39 5.27 10.98
CA LYS A 39 8.92 4.42 9.91
C LYS A 39 9.26 5.24 8.67
N THR A 40 10.32 4.83 7.96
CA THR A 40 10.84 5.52 6.76
C THR A 40 9.76 5.80 5.71
N ALA A 41 8.84 4.85 5.46
CA ALA A 41 7.76 5.03 4.50
C ALA A 41 6.83 6.22 4.84
N TYR A 42 6.68 6.57 6.12
CA TYR A 42 5.87 7.73 6.52
C TYR A 42 6.50 9.07 6.14
N ARG A 43 7.83 9.14 6.01
CA ARG A 43 8.52 10.35 5.53
C ARG A 43 8.12 10.75 4.12
N LEU A 44 7.68 9.78 3.30
CA LEU A 44 7.17 10.02 1.96
C LEU A 44 5.75 10.59 1.95
N ARG A 45 5.05 10.50 3.08
CA ARG A 45 3.64 10.90 3.26
C ARG A 45 3.50 12.27 3.90
N ASP A 46 4.58 12.83 4.45
CA ASP A 46 4.57 14.14 5.12
C ASP A 46 4.14 15.23 4.15
N ASN A 47 3.04 15.94 4.48
CA ASN A 47 2.41 16.96 3.66
C ASN A 47 1.99 16.47 2.25
N VAL A 48 1.64 15.20 2.14
CA VAL A 48 1.09 14.60 0.94
C VAL A 48 -0.25 13.95 1.29
N GLU A 49 -1.24 14.16 0.44
CA GLU A 49 -2.51 13.45 0.56
C GLU A 49 -2.40 12.07 -0.12
N PRO A 50 -3.02 11.03 0.45
CA PRO A 50 -3.13 9.75 -0.23
C PRO A 50 -3.99 9.93 -1.49
N VAL A 51 -3.82 9.03 -2.46
CA VAL A 51 -4.69 9.00 -3.63
C VAL A 51 -6.09 8.59 -3.16
N GLN A 52 -7.03 9.54 -3.13
CA GLN A 52 -8.36 9.33 -2.54
C GLN A 52 -9.12 8.18 -3.18
N ALA A 53 -9.07 8.05 -4.50
CA ALA A 53 -9.69 6.95 -5.24
C ALA A 53 -9.09 5.56 -4.92
N LEU A 54 -7.90 5.53 -4.29
CA LEU A 54 -7.17 4.34 -3.89
C LEU A 54 -7.06 4.22 -2.36
N SER A 55 -7.81 5.02 -1.60
CA SER A 55 -7.99 4.86 -0.16
C SER A 55 -9.24 4.00 0.04
N LEU A 56 -9.06 2.76 0.47
CA LEU A 56 -10.10 1.73 0.49
C LEU A 56 -10.34 1.19 1.89
N VAL A 57 -11.56 0.79 2.15
CA VAL A 57 -11.96 0.04 3.34
C VAL A 57 -12.69 -1.23 2.93
N ALA A 58 -12.49 -2.30 3.70
CA ALA A 58 -13.37 -3.46 3.69
C ALA A 58 -14.44 -3.24 4.75
N ARG A 59 -15.72 -3.39 4.39
CA ARG A 59 -16.86 -3.08 5.26
C ARG A 59 -17.85 -4.22 5.29
N GLN A 60 -18.34 -4.52 6.49
CA GLN A 60 -19.47 -5.41 6.72
C GLN A 60 -20.42 -4.78 7.73
N ASP A 61 -21.70 -4.70 7.41
CA ASP A 61 -22.76 -4.18 8.30
C ASP A 61 -22.40 -2.83 8.93
N GLY A 62 -21.86 -1.91 8.13
CA GLY A 62 -21.42 -0.58 8.56
C GLY A 62 -20.07 -0.54 9.30
N LYS A 63 -19.50 -1.69 9.67
CA LYS A 63 -18.21 -1.77 10.39
C LYS A 63 -17.04 -1.88 9.43
N VAL A 64 -16.01 -1.07 9.65
CA VAL A 64 -14.73 -1.16 8.94
C VAL A 64 -13.95 -2.35 9.47
N LEU A 65 -13.57 -3.27 8.60
CA LEU A 65 -12.82 -4.49 8.92
C LEU A 65 -11.33 -4.39 8.57
N GLY A 66 -11.00 -3.55 7.61
CA GLY A 66 -9.64 -3.35 7.13
C GLY A 66 -9.54 -2.11 6.27
N THR A 67 -8.32 -1.71 6.00
CA THR A 67 -8.00 -0.49 5.25
C THR A 67 -6.76 -0.65 4.39
N LEU A 68 -6.70 0.08 3.28
CA LEU A 68 -5.56 0.18 2.40
C LEU A 68 -5.49 1.60 1.83
N ARG A 69 -4.29 2.16 1.77
CA ARG A 69 -4.02 3.45 1.11
C ARG A 69 -2.86 3.32 0.13
N PHE A 70 -2.85 4.20 -0.86
CA PHE A 70 -1.74 4.42 -1.77
C PHE A 70 -1.36 5.89 -1.77
N TRP A 71 -0.07 6.15 -1.88
CA TRP A 71 0.49 7.50 -1.84
C TRP A 71 1.28 7.78 -3.10
N PRO A 72 1.12 8.97 -3.71
CA PRO A 72 1.96 9.33 -4.84
C PRO A 72 3.41 9.53 -4.40
N ILE A 73 4.32 8.97 -5.17
CA ILE A 73 5.77 9.15 -5.01
C ILE A 73 6.41 9.39 -6.36
N LEU A 74 7.66 9.81 -6.37
CA LEU A 74 8.49 9.90 -7.56
C LEU A 74 9.75 9.05 -7.40
N ILE A 75 10.17 8.44 -8.49
CA ILE A 75 11.50 7.85 -8.62
C ILE A 75 12.37 8.89 -9.31
N ARG A 76 13.23 9.56 -8.54
CA ARG A 76 14.14 10.58 -9.03
C ARG A 76 15.35 9.95 -9.66
N ARG A 77 15.63 10.31 -10.90
CA ARG A 77 16.68 9.73 -11.73
C ARG A 77 17.76 10.77 -12.02
N ALA A 78 19.02 10.37 -11.93
CA ALA A 78 20.13 11.23 -12.34
C ALA A 78 20.11 11.41 -13.87
N GLY A 79 20.06 12.66 -14.34
CA GLY A 79 20.13 12.98 -15.77
C GLY A 79 18.92 12.59 -16.62
N ALA A 80 17.78 12.24 -15.98
CA ALA A 80 16.56 11.89 -16.67
C ALA A 80 15.33 12.41 -15.91
N ALA A 81 14.17 12.41 -16.56
CA ALA A 81 12.92 12.82 -15.92
C ALA A 81 12.56 11.89 -14.76
N ASP A 82 11.99 12.45 -13.70
CA ASP A 82 11.41 11.70 -12.60
C ASP A 82 10.27 10.81 -13.11
N VAL A 83 10.14 9.60 -12.53
CA VAL A 83 9.11 8.65 -12.90
C VAL A 83 8.05 8.59 -11.80
N PRO A 84 6.77 8.86 -12.11
CA PRO A 84 5.69 8.72 -11.14
C PRO A 84 5.50 7.25 -10.74
N ALA A 85 5.26 7.02 -9.45
CA ALA A 85 4.94 5.71 -8.89
C ALA A 85 4.00 5.87 -7.70
N LEU A 86 3.52 4.76 -7.17
CA LEU A 86 2.73 4.71 -5.95
C LEU A 86 3.49 3.97 -4.86
N MET A 87 3.36 4.43 -3.63
CA MET A 87 3.71 3.69 -2.42
C MET A 87 2.45 3.05 -1.87
N LEU A 88 2.38 1.72 -1.85
CA LEU A 88 1.29 0.97 -1.21
C LEU A 88 1.50 0.94 0.30
N GLY A 89 0.46 1.25 1.03
CA GLY A 89 0.39 1.17 2.48
C GLY A 89 -0.04 2.48 3.16
N PRO A 90 -0.41 2.40 4.42
CA PRO A 90 -0.52 1.18 5.21
C PRO A 90 -1.67 0.29 4.75
N ILE A 91 -1.52 -1.01 4.98
CA ILE A 91 -2.60 -2.00 4.88
C ILE A 91 -2.74 -2.68 6.23
N ALA A 92 -3.95 -2.77 6.72
CA ALA A 92 -4.24 -3.43 7.99
C ALA A 92 -5.66 -4.01 8.00
N VAL A 93 -5.83 -5.08 8.76
CA VAL A 93 -7.10 -5.77 8.98
C VAL A 93 -7.25 -5.95 10.49
N LEU A 94 -8.48 -5.94 10.98
CA LEU A 94 -8.78 -6.25 12.38
C LEU A 94 -8.07 -7.53 12.80
N PRO A 95 -7.40 -7.57 13.96
CA PRO A 95 -6.59 -8.73 14.39
C PRO A 95 -7.37 -10.04 14.39
N GLU A 96 -8.63 -10.02 14.82
CA GLU A 96 -9.52 -11.19 14.87
C GLU A 96 -9.90 -11.75 13.48
N LEU A 97 -9.66 -10.98 12.42
CA LEU A 97 -9.98 -11.34 11.03
C LEU A 97 -8.72 -11.65 10.19
N LYS A 98 -7.55 -11.67 10.80
CA LYS A 98 -6.31 -12.04 10.09
C LYS A 98 -6.41 -13.44 9.50
N GLY A 99 -5.82 -13.61 8.31
CA GLY A 99 -5.83 -14.90 7.60
C GLY A 99 -7.11 -15.23 6.85
N ARG A 100 -8.10 -14.32 6.84
CA ARG A 100 -9.39 -14.51 6.14
C ARG A 100 -9.43 -13.92 4.73
N GLY A 101 -8.28 -13.44 4.21
CA GLY A 101 -8.16 -12.96 2.84
C GLY A 101 -8.56 -11.51 2.61
N ILE A 102 -8.98 -10.77 3.64
CA ILE A 102 -9.42 -9.36 3.49
C ILE A 102 -8.30 -8.48 2.95
N GLY A 103 -7.09 -8.61 3.49
CA GLY A 103 -5.93 -7.83 3.02
C GLY A 103 -5.58 -8.11 1.56
N ILE A 104 -5.60 -9.36 1.15
CA ILE A 104 -5.38 -9.75 -0.25
C ILE A 104 -6.47 -9.18 -1.17
N SER A 105 -7.74 -9.22 -0.74
CA SER A 105 -8.85 -8.65 -1.50
C SER A 105 -8.72 -7.14 -1.63
N LEU A 106 -8.35 -6.42 -0.56
CA LEU A 106 -8.06 -4.99 -0.59
C LEU A 106 -6.94 -4.67 -1.58
N MET A 107 -5.86 -5.44 -1.57
CA MET A 107 -4.74 -5.22 -2.49
C MET A 107 -5.13 -5.47 -3.94
N ARG A 108 -5.82 -6.58 -4.23
CA ARG A 108 -6.26 -6.88 -5.60
C ARG A 108 -7.17 -5.79 -6.15
N GLU A 109 -8.13 -5.33 -5.37
CA GLU A 109 -9.02 -4.24 -5.76
C GLU A 109 -8.25 -2.93 -5.95
N GLY A 110 -7.38 -2.57 -4.99
CA GLY A 110 -6.58 -1.35 -5.06
C GLY A 110 -5.63 -1.33 -6.26
N LEU A 111 -4.95 -2.44 -6.54
CA LEU A 111 -4.04 -2.56 -7.70
C LEU A 111 -4.81 -2.49 -9.04
N ALA A 112 -5.97 -3.13 -9.13
CA ALA A 112 -6.82 -3.05 -10.32
C ALA A 112 -7.30 -1.61 -10.58
N ARG A 113 -7.73 -0.89 -9.53
CA ARG A 113 -8.11 0.52 -9.63
C ARG A 113 -6.92 1.40 -10.00
N ALA A 114 -5.75 1.18 -9.41
CA ALA A 114 -4.54 1.92 -9.74
C ALA A 114 -4.17 1.77 -11.21
N GLN A 115 -4.23 0.56 -11.75
CA GLN A 115 -4.00 0.30 -13.17
C GLN A 115 -5.02 1.01 -14.06
N ALA A 116 -6.30 0.95 -13.71
CA ALA A 116 -7.38 1.63 -14.43
C ALA A 116 -7.23 3.15 -14.44
N LEU A 117 -6.65 3.73 -13.38
CA LEU A 117 -6.33 5.17 -13.28
C LEU A 117 -5.04 5.57 -14.02
N GLY A 118 -4.35 4.63 -14.65
CA GLY A 118 -3.14 4.90 -15.43
C GLY A 118 -1.83 4.86 -14.66
N HIS A 119 -1.85 4.43 -13.39
CA HIS A 119 -0.62 4.19 -12.65
C HIS A 119 0.12 2.97 -13.21
N ARG A 120 1.45 3.01 -13.17
CA ARG A 120 2.27 2.00 -13.84
C ARG A 120 3.17 1.21 -12.90
N ILE A 121 3.56 1.79 -11.77
CA ILE A 121 4.53 1.23 -10.83
C ILE A 121 4.01 1.40 -9.42
N VAL A 122 4.10 0.33 -8.63
CA VAL A 122 3.81 0.34 -7.20
C VAL A 122 5.01 -0.20 -6.44
N ILE A 123 5.41 0.49 -5.39
CA ILE A 123 6.50 0.10 -4.49
C ILE A 123 5.94 -0.05 -3.07
N LEU A 124 6.48 -0.96 -2.30
CA LEU A 124 6.17 -1.11 -0.88
C LEU A 124 7.36 -1.65 -0.09
N VAL A 125 7.27 -1.55 1.23
CA VAL A 125 8.17 -2.21 2.18
C VAL A 125 7.34 -3.21 2.98
N GLY A 126 7.61 -4.50 2.82
CA GLY A 126 6.82 -5.56 3.47
C GLY A 126 7.36 -6.97 3.22
N ASP A 127 6.66 -7.96 3.75
CA ASP A 127 7.10 -9.34 3.72
C ASP A 127 6.80 -10.00 2.37
N TYR A 128 7.81 -10.41 1.65
CA TYR A 128 7.70 -10.98 0.31
C TYR A 128 6.70 -12.15 0.22
N PRO A 129 6.67 -13.13 1.13
CA PRO A 129 5.71 -14.23 1.03
C PRO A 129 4.25 -13.78 0.99
N TYR A 130 3.92 -12.69 1.68
CA TYR A 130 2.58 -12.13 1.67
C TYR A 130 2.28 -11.34 0.38
N TYR A 131 3.15 -10.41 0.02
CA TYR A 131 2.93 -9.52 -1.11
C TYR A 131 3.19 -10.17 -2.48
N SER A 132 3.99 -11.23 -2.55
CA SER A 132 4.16 -12.01 -3.77
C SER A 132 2.86 -12.65 -4.27
N ARG A 133 1.90 -12.86 -3.37
CA ARG A 133 0.56 -13.40 -3.68
C ARG A 133 -0.26 -12.48 -4.59
N VAL A 134 0.08 -11.20 -4.68
CA VAL A 134 -0.54 -10.22 -5.58
C VAL A 134 0.44 -9.69 -6.63
N GLY A 135 1.61 -10.33 -6.79
CA GLY A 135 2.52 -10.11 -7.89
C GLY A 135 3.75 -9.25 -7.59
N PHE A 136 3.94 -8.78 -6.34
CA PHE A 136 5.15 -8.05 -5.97
C PHE A 136 6.38 -8.94 -6.04
N GLN A 137 7.50 -8.34 -6.47
CA GLN A 137 8.81 -8.97 -6.60
C GLN A 137 9.85 -8.22 -5.78
N HIS A 138 10.92 -8.91 -5.39
CA HIS A 138 12.10 -8.26 -4.85
C HIS A 138 12.68 -7.27 -5.85
N THR A 139 13.22 -6.17 -5.35
CA THR A 139 14.05 -5.26 -6.15
C THR A 139 15.52 -5.62 -5.97
N GLU A 140 16.35 -5.37 -6.99
CA GLU A 140 17.79 -5.46 -6.82
C GLU A 140 18.26 -4.45 -5.76
N HIS A 141 19.17 -4.87 -4.88
CA HIS A 141 19.74 -3.99 -3.86
C HIS A 141 20.44 -2.81 -4.53
N GLY A 142 20.13 -1.61 -4.07
CA GLY A 142 20.65 -0.36 -4.64
C GLY A 142 19.90 0.17 -5.87
N ARG A 143 18.93 -0.56 -6.40
CA ARG A 143 18.09 -0.10 -7.51
C ARG A 143 17.22 1.09 -7.11
N PHE A 144 16.57 1.00 -5.95
CA PHE A 144 15.78 2.07 -5.37
C PHE A 144 16.35 2.47 -4.01
N ILE A 145 16.52 3.77 -3.81
CA ILE A 145 17.09 4.33 -2.59
C ILE A 145 15.98 5.06 -1.83
N MET A 146 15.64 4.56 -0.66
CA MET A 146 14.63 5.15 0.21
C MET A 146 15.21 6.34 0.99
N PRO A 147 14.39 7.30 1.45
CA PRO A 147 14.85 8.49 2.19
C PRO A 147 15.29 8.21 3.64
N GLY A 148 15.49 6.98 3.99
CA GLY A 148 15.95 6.50 5.28
C GLY A 148 16.21 5.00 5.25
N TRP A 149 16.57 4.43 6.38
CA TRP A 149 16.86 3.02 6.46
C TRP A 149 15.61 2.16 6.19
N VAL A 150 15.78 1.14 5.37
CA VAL A 150 14.83 0.04 5.17
C VAL A 150 15.60 -1.28 5.04
N ASP A 151 14.96 -2.37 5.40
CA ASP A 151 15.44 -3.69 5.05
C ASP A 151 15.23 -3.89 3.54
N LEU A 152 16.33 -4.03 2.80
CA LEU A 152 16.30 -4.12 1.34
C LEU A 152 15.61 -5.39 0.82
N ASP A 153 15.58 -6.45 1.61
CA ASP A 153 14.85 -7.68 1.28
C ASP A 153 13.32 -7.50 1.37
N ARG A 154 12.89 -6.43 2.03
CA ARG A 154 11.47 -6.05 2.15
C ARG A 154 11.05 -4.95 1.17
N LEU A 155 11.99 -4.38 0.40
CA LEU A 155 11.68 -3.39 -0.63
C LEU A 155 11.22 -4.10 -1.89
N LEU A 156 9.93 -4.04 -2.17
CA LEU A 156 9.27 -4.77 -3.23
C LEU A 156 8.66 -3.82 -4.25
N ALA A 157 8.57 -4.26 -5.50
CA ALA A 157 7.95 -3.50 -6.57
C ALA A 157 7.04 -4.37 -7.44
N LEU A 158 6.08 -3.72 -8.07
CA LEU A 158 5.14 -4.32 -9.01
C LEU A 158 4.95 -3.42 -10.22
N GLU A 159 5.02 -4.01 -11.40
CA GLU A 159 4.60 -3.38 -12.65
C GLU A 159 3.09 -3.58 -12.85
N LEU A 160 2.33 -2.50 -12.94
CA LEU A 160 0.93 -2.54 -13.37
C LEU A 160 0.81 -2.60 -14.88
N VAL A 161 1.85 -2.15 -15.58
CA VAL A 161 2.00 -2.23 -17.03
C VAL A 161 3.33 -2.91 -17.31
N SER A 162 3.33 -3.96 -18.11
CA SER A 162 4.53 -4.72 -18.45
C SER A 162 5.63 -3.82 -18.99
N GLY A 163 6.85 -3.98 -18.47
CA GLY A 163 8.03 -3.19 -18.85
C GLY A 163 8.12 -1.81 -18.16
N ALA A 164 7.18 -1.46 -17.27
CA ALA A 164 7.18 -0.16 -16.62
C ALA A 164 8.42 0.10 -15.75
N LEU A 165 9.05 -0.96 -15.22
CA LEU A 165 10.28 -0.88 -14.43
C LEU A 165 11.56 -1.04 -15.27
N GLU A 166 11.46 -1.29 -16.56
CA GLU A 166 12.63 -1.49 -17.41
C GLU A 166 13.51 -0.23 -17.44
N GLY A 167 14.78 -0.38 -17.07
CA GLY A 167 15.75 0.72 -16.99
C GLY A 167 15.45 1.79 -15.94
N ILE A 168 14.53 1.52 -15.01
CA ILE A 168 14.16 2.47 -13.96
C ILE A 168 14.91 2.14 -12.67
N SER A 169 15.66 3.13 -12.18
CA SER A 169 16.34 3.11 -10.88
C SER A 169 16.46 4.54 -10.37
N GLY A 170 16.66 4.72 -9.07
CA GLY A 170 16.86 6.05 -8.50
C GLY A 170 16.36 6.21 -7.07
N HIS A 171 16.31 7.45 -6.63
CA HIS A 171 15.85 7.80 -5.28
C HIS A 171 14.33 7.89 -5.23
N ILE A 172 13.74 7.21 -4.25
CA ILE A 172 12.32 7.37 -3.93
C ILE A 172 12.16 8.67 -3.16
N VAL A 173 11.37 9.58 -3.67
CA VAL A 173 11.16 10.89 -3.06
C VAL A 173 9.67 11.23 -2.94
N SER A 174 9.36 12.04 -1.93
CA SER A 174 8.01 12.59 -1.76
C SER A 174 7.68 13.58 -2.88
N VAL A 175 6.45 13.56 -3.36
CA VAL A 175 5.95 14.58 -4.31
C VAL A 175 5.94 15.99 -3.70
N ALA A 176 5.80 16.14 -2.37
CA ALA A 176 5.85 17.43 -1.68
C ALA A 176 7.21 18.14 -1.78
N LYS A 177 8.29 17.40 -2.06
CA LYS A 177 9.67 17.95 -2.16
C LYS A 177 10.07 18.37 -3.56
N THR A 178 9.19 18.24 -4.55
CA THR A 178 9.47 18.61 -5.94
C THR A 178 9.16 20.08 -6.26
N PHE A 179 8.54 20.82 -5.32
CA PHE A 179 8.14 22.21 -5.50
C PHE A 179 9.07 23.23 -4.83
N LYS A 180 10.37 22.91 -4.72
CA LYS A 180 11.41 23.88 -4.28
C LYS A 180 12.42 24.14 -5.38
#